data_680affebfa211516632fa2dd6aea8ef0
#
_entry.id   680affebfa211516632fa2dd6aea8ef0
#
_cell.length_a   1.000
_cell.length_b   1.000
_cell.length_c   1.000
_cell.angle_alpha   90.00
_cell.angle_beta   90.00
_cell.angle_gamma   90.00
#
_symmetry.space_group_name_H-M   'P 1'
#
loop_
_entity.id
_entity.type
_entity.pdbx_description
1 polymer ?
#
loop_
_entity_poly.entity_id
_entity_poly.type
_entity_poly.pdbx_seq_one_letter_code
_entity_poly.pdbx_strand_id
1 'polypeptide(L)'
;MITKRATMQLMAGAVIAATWGISALPTVAIAQEPQTGGVLRLGFSADPAGFDPAQGPSGMSHVVIEQVYSTLMSLDPDAVPYLDLATNYEMSEDGKAYTFTLREGVKFHDGSDLTAEDVKFTFDRIRSEESGYSYKSQLETIDSIDVVDPLTVRFNLTQPTGPFLVYMAFPGSSIVPKALIESGHDLNAQPVGSGPFVFESYAPRSMVKFTRNDNYYEAGKPYVDALEMHLIPDVTALTNAIVSGTINFSNEIPPKDWAMVTSTPGLTGAALDGSRFYWLLPNNTRAPLDNAKVRQAIGHAIDRDALTRGAFFGQAKPTTGGVIPDWNWAYSNLDYFSTSADPEKAKALLAEAGFPNGFETSMTMASSFPVMLSMAPIIQANLAAVGITAKIDTMEVPRFWDEVWGPSNFDMTAMYWLSPLADPDDFVGANYGCGQSINVQKSCSDAMTDILLRAKTAVTQDERAALYREQQELSLEEMPIVPLVNSYILTAHSDKLQGYQPMRTGFLKTLKDAWFEQ
;
A
#
# COMPACT_ATOMS: atom_id res chain seq x y z
N MET A 1 -20.06 79.33 -51.99
CA MET A 1 -19.17 79.68 -53.11
C MET A 1 -18.34 78.47 -53.46
N ILE A 2 -18.64 77.78 -54.53
CA ILE A 2 -17.83 77.64 -55.74
C ILE A 2 -16.51 76.93 -55.44
N THR A 3 -16.09 75.81 -56.03
CA THR A 3 -16.34 75.10 -57.32
C THR A 3 -15.67 73.72 -57.28
N LYS A 4 -16.33 72.79 -57.93
CA LYS A 4 -15.87 71.72 -58.78
C LYS A 4 -14.40 71.61 -59.18
N ARG A 5 -13.80 70.45 -59.13
CA ARG A 5 -13.37 69.73 -60.35
C ARG A 5 -13.00 68.24 -60.07
N ALA A 6 -13.51 67.41 -60.91
CA ALA A 6 -13.21 65.99 -61.08
C ALA A 6 -11.84 65.82 -61.76
N THR A 7 -11.19 64.73 -61.49
CA THR A 7 -10.36 64.04 -62.50
C THR A 7 -10.33 62.51 -62.18
N MET A 8 -10.59 61.76 -63.20
CA MET A 8 -10.71 60.31 -63.38
C MET A 8 -9.29 59.74 -63.62
N GLN A 9 -9.07 58.55 -63.14
CA GLN A 9 -8.20 57.47 -63.66
C GLN A 9 -7.58 56.69 -62.49
N LEU A 10 -7.43 55.39 -62.43
CA LEU A 10 -7.39 54.26 -63.35
C LEU A 10 -7.55 52.97 -62.46
N MET A 11 -8.22 51.94 -62.98
CA MET A 11 -8.31 50.61 -62.38
C MET A 11 -6.95 49.95 -62.31
N ALA A 12 -6.66 49.36 -61.12
CA ALA A 12 -5.74 48.24 -61.02
C ALA A 12 -6.39 47.20 -60.09
N GLY A 13 -6.77 46.09 -60.65
CA GLY A 13 -7.38 44.99 -59.93
C GLY A 13 -6.40 44.31 -59.01
N ALA A 14 -6.73 44.25 -57.73
CA ALA A 14 -6.08 43.36 -56.76
C ALA A 14 -6.95 42.12 -56.55
N VAL A 15 -6.49 40.99 -57.06
CA VAL A 15 -7.05 39.66 -56.77
C VAL A 15 -6.74 39.33 -55.29
N ILE A 16 -7.74 39.41 -54.44
CA ILE A 16 -7.66 38.90 -53.06
C ILE A 16 -7.84 37.40 -53.14
N ALA A 17 -6.72 36.68 -53.00
CA ALA A 17 -6.76 35.24 -52.76
C ALA A 17 -7.27 35.01 -51.32
N ALA A 18 -8.52 34.59 -51.19
CA ALA A 18 -9.08 34.11 -49.92
C ALA A 18 -8.43 32.77 -49.59
N THR A 19 -7.40 32.81 -48.70
CA THR A 19 -6.91 31.61 -48.07
C THR A 19 -7.94 31.13 -47.03
N TRP A 20 -8.64 30.11 -47.37
CA TRP A 20 -9.49 29.35 -46.43
C TRP A 20 -8.56 28.71 -45.42
N GLY A 21 -8.43 29.29 -44.22
CA GLY A 21 -7.83 28.64 -43.07
C GLY A 21 -8.71 27.43 -42.70
N ILE A 22 -8.21 26.26 -43.00
CA ILE A 22 -8.77 25.03 -42.43
C ILE A 22 -8.48 25.08 -40.93
N SER A 23 -9.48 25.52 -40.16
CA SER A 23 -9.45 25.37 -38.69
C SER A 23 -9.47 23.86 -38.45
N ALA A 24 -8.33 23.31 -38.02
CA ALA A 24 -8.27 21.95 -37.49
C ALA A 24 -9.22 21.89 -36.27
N LEU A 25 -10.35 21.21 -36.45
CA LEU A 25 -11.20 20.86 -35.33
C LEU A 25 -10.36 20.02 -34.36
N PRO A 26 -10.44 20.28 -33.05
CA PRO A 26 -9.78 19.42 -32.10
C PRO A 26 -10.34 18.01 -32.31
N THR A 27 -9.47 17.08 -32.63
CA THR A 27 -9.80 15.65 -32.64
C THR A 27 -10.20 15.31 -31.20
N VAL A 28 -11.48 15.15 -30.96
CA VAL A 28 -11.97 14.55 -29.70
C VAL A 28 -11.39 13.13 -29.72
N ALA A 29 -10.44 12.85 -28.86
CA ALA A 29 -9.98 11.51 -28.61
C ALA A 29 -11.20 10.75 -28.12
N ILE A 30 -11.80 9.90 -28.97
CA ILE A 30 -12.83 8.96 -28.57
C ILE A 30 -12.11 8.00 -27.64
N ALA A 31 -12.49 7.98 -26.36
CA ALA A 31 -12.00 6.97 -25.43
C ALA A 31 -12.34 5.60 -26.04
N GLN A 32 -11.33 4.78 -26.26
CA GLN A 32 -11.49 3.45 -26.82
C GLN A 32 -12.30 2.62 -25.83
N GLU A 33 -13.34 1.94 -26.29
CA GLU A 33 -14.15 1.08 -25.44
C GLU A 33 -13.33 -0.15 -25.03
N PRO A 34 -13.45 -0.62 -23.76
CA PRO A 34 -12.78 -1.81 -23.29
C PRO A 34 -13.10 -3.03 -24.16
N GLN A 35 -12.07 -3.79 -24.51
CA GLN A 35 -12.19 -4.99 -25.33
C GLN A 35 -11.99 -6.23 -24.44
N THR A 36 -12.82 -7.25 -24.67
CA THR A 36 -12.65 -8.54 -23.99
C THR A 36 -11.64 -9.40 -24.71
N GLY A 37 -10.87 -10.17 -23.93
CA GLY A 37 -9.91 -11.14 -24.47
C GLY A 37 -8.49 -10.94 -23.97
N GLY A 38 -7.66 -11.93 -24.22
CA GLY A 38 -6.25 -11.92 -23.89
C GLY A 38 -5.92 -12.46 -22.51
N VAL A 39 -4.61 -12.66 -22.27
CA VAL A 39 -4.06 -13.19 -21.01
C VAL A 39 -3.16 -12.13 -20.39
N LEU A 40 -3.50 -11.73 -19.16
CA LEU A 40 -2.67 -10.85 -18.37
C LEU A 40 -1.63 -11.69 -17.60
N ARG A 41 -0.35 -11.54 -17.93
CA ARG A 41 0.78 -12.26 -17.33
C ARG A 41 1.53 -11.32 -16.40
N LEU A 42 1.41 -11.58 -15.09
CA LEU A 42 2.08 -10.81 -14.04
C LEU A 42 3.35 -11.51 -13.57
N GLY A 43 4.37 -10.73 -13.19
CA GLY A 43 5.56 -11.23 -12.53
C GLY A 43 5.60 -10.84 -11.06
N PHE A 44 5.89 -11.80 -10.17
CA PHE A 44 6.04 -11.64 -8.73
C PHE A 44 7.33 -12.27 -8.21
N SER A 45 7.86 -11.71 -7.12
CA SER A 45 9.10 -12.18 -6.49
C SER A 45 8.92 -13.26 -5.42
N ALA A 46 7.69 -13.48 -4.90
CA ALA A 46 7.45 -14.42 -3.81
C ALA A 46 6.18 -15.26 -4.01
N ASP A 47 6.20 -16.48 -3.47
CA ASP A 47 5.01 -17.35 -3.39
C ASP A 47 3.96 -16.79 -2.42
N PRO A 48 2.66 -16.96 -2.70
CA PRO A 48 1.63 -16.77 -1.69
C PRO A 48 1.81 -17.80 -0.56
N ALA A 49 1.63 -17.36 0.69
CA ALA A 49 1.69 -18.26 1.85
C ALA A 49 0.41 -19.10 2.02
N GLY A 50 -0.67 -18.74 1.31
CA GLY A 50 -1.95 -19.42 1.30
C GLY A 50 -2.99 -18.62 0.54
N PHE A 51 -4.14 -19.23 0.29
CA PHE A 51 -5.26 -18.66 -0.45
C PHE A 51 -6.52 -18.45 0.39
N ASP A 52 -6.54 -18.97 1.62
CA ASP A 52 -7.63 -18.77 2.56
C ASP A 52 -7.51 -17.39 3.22
N PRO A 53 -8.51 -16.48 3.08
CA PRO A 53 -8.47 -15.15 3.69
C PRO A 53 -8.19 -15.15 5.20
N ALA A 54 -8.67 -16.19 5.91
CA ALA A 54 -8.45 -16.34 7.35
C ALA A 54 -7.04 -16.81 7.73
N GLN A 55 -6.23 -17.25 6.76
CA GLN A 55 -4.91 -17.86 6.98
C GLN A 55 -3.82 -17.28 6.05
N GLY A 56 -4.14 -16.29 5.22
CA GLY A 56 -3.21 -15.66 4.29
C GLY A 56 -2.41 -14.53 4.95
N PRO A 57 -1.28 -14.78 5.62
CA PRO A 57 -0.60 -13.76 6.42
C PRO A 57 0.33 -12.87 5.62
N SER A 58 0.60 -13.15 4.34
CA SER A 58 1.58 -12.41 3.53
C SER A 58 0.93 -11.42 2.58
N GLY A 59 1.63 -10.33 2.26
CA GLY A 59 1.18 -9.37 1.26
C GLY A 59 0.92 -10.01 -0.11
N MET A 60 1.69 -11.04 -0.49
CA MET A 60 1.49 -11.77 -1.73
C MET A 60 0.20 -12.62 -1.71
N SER A 61 -0.14 -13.23 -0.57
CA SER A 61 -1.44 -13.90 -0.39
C SER A 61 -2.60 -12.92 -0.62
N HIS A 62 -2.51 -11.70 -0.08
CA HIS A 62 -3.55 -10.69 -0.24
C HIS A 62 -3.75 -10.28 -1.71
N VAL A 63 -2.66 -10.19 -2.50
CA VAL A 63 -2.76 -9.91 -3.94
C VAL A 63 -3.52 -11.01 -4.68
N VAL A 64 -3.34 -12.27 -4.31
CA VAL A 64 -4.10 -13.39 -4.88
C VAL A 64 -5.54 -13.42 -4.37
N ILE A 65 -5.74 -13.24 -3.06
CA ILE A 65 -7.04 -13.24 -2.41
C ILE A 65 -7.97 -12.21 -3.04
N GLU A 66 -7.50 -10.98 -3.31
CA GLU A 66 -8.33 -9.93 -3.90
C GLU A 66 -8.76 -10.20 -5.34
N GLN A 67 -8.13 -11.15 -6.05
CA GLN A 67 -8.56 -11.56 -7.40
C GLN A 67 -9.69 -12.60 -7.33
N VAL A 68 -9.72 -13.43 -6.28
CA VAL A 68 -10.66 -14.54 -6.13
C VAL A 68 -11.88 -14.15 -5.31
N TYR A 69 -11.70 -13.29 -4.33
CA TYR A 69 -12.75 -12.97 -3.36
C TYR A 69 -13.20 -11.51 -3.46
N SER A 70 -14.30 -11.21 -2.80
CA SER A 70 -14.82 -9.85 -2.65
C SER A 70 -15.06 -9.54 -1.16
N THR A 71 -15.03 -8.24 -0.84
CA THR A 71 -15.18 -7.70 0.50
C THR A 71 -16.45 -6.83 0.60
N LEU A 72 -16.95 -6.51 1.79
CA LEU A 72 -18.10 -5.60 1.95
C LEU A 72 -17.82 -4.22 1.38
N MET A 73 -16.65 -3.68 1.70
CA MET A 73 -16.10 -2.43 1.18
C MET A 73 -14.88 -2.73 0.32
N SER A 74 -14.42 -1.76 -0.46
CA SER A 74 -13.15 -1.83 -1.20
C SER A 74 -12.42 -0.50 -1.11
N LEU A 75 -11.16 -0.44 -1.57
CA LEU A 75 -10.38 0.79 -1.68
C LEU A 75 -10.23 1.17 -3.15
N ASP A 76 -10.40 2.45 -3.44
CA ASP A 76 -10.09 3.00 -4.75
C ASP A 76 -8.56 3.19 -4.95
N PRO A 77 -8.07 3.63 -6.11
CA PRO A 77 -6.64 3.87 -6.34
C PRO A 77 -5.99 4.83 -5.35
N ASP A 78 -6.73 5.80 -4.82
CA ASP A 78 -6.28 6.75 -3.80
C ASP A 78 -6.47 6.27 -2.36
N ALA A 79 -6.84 4.98 -2.19
CA ALA A 79 -7.09 4.31 -0.92
C ALA A 79 -8.30 4.86 -0.13
N VAL A 80 -9.28 5.44 -0.84
CA VAL A 80 -10.55 5.86 -0.26
C VAL A 80 -11.52 4.67 -0.23
N PRO A 81 -12.15 4.33 0.92
CA PRO A 81 -13.09 3.22 0.99
C PRO A 81 -14.38 3.52 0.23
N TYR A 82 -14.84 2.54 -0.55
CA TYR A 82 -16.12 2.57 -1.28
C TYR A 82 -16.88 1.25 -1.12
N LEU A 83 -18.19 1.26 -1.45
CA LEU A 83 -19.05 0.08 -1.39
C LEU A 83 -18.70 -0.93 -2.49
N ASP A 84 -18.55 -2.23 -2.12
CA ASP A 84 -18.27 -3.33 -3.05
C ASP A 84 -19.40 -4.38 -3.03
N LEU A 85 -19.32 -5.42 -2.19
CA LEU A 85 -20.46 -6.33 -1.99
C LEU A 85 -21.63 -5.64 -1.29
N ALA A 86 -21.36 -4.69 -0.42
CA ALA A 86 -22.39 -3.83 0.13
C ALA A 86 -22.82 -2.77 -0.90
N THR A 87 -24.12 -2.46 -0.94
CA THR A 87 -24.70 -1.38 -1.74
C THR A 87 -25.08 -0.15 -0.90
N ASN A 88 -25.18 -0.35 0.41
CA ASN A 88 -25.43 0.70 1.41
C ASN A 88 -24.88 0.27 2.76
N TYR A 89 -24.60 1.25 3.62
CA TYR A 89 -24.44 1.03 5.05
C TYR A 89 -25.06 2.17 5.86
N GLU A 90 -25.45 1.85 7.08
CA GLU A 90 -25.93 2.81 8.08
C GLU A 90 -25.16 2.62 9.37
N MET A 91 -24.65 3.72 9.93
CA MET A 91 -24.00 3.75 11.24
C MET A 91 -24.98 4.29 12.28
N SER A 92 -25.07 3.67 13.46
CA SER A 92 -25.85 4.19 14.58
C SER A 92 -25.29 5.53 15.09
N GLU A 93 -26.13 6.34 15.72
CA GLU A 93 -25.75 7.66 16.25
C GLU A 93 -24.58 7.60 17.26
N ASP A 94 -24.47 6.51 18.02
CA ASP A 94 -23.39 6.27 18.98
C ASP A 94 -22.14 5.63 18.37
N GLY A 95 -22.13 5.40 17.05
CA GLY A 95 -21.00 4.78 16.32
C GLY A 95 -20.73 3.31 16.66
N LYS A 96 -21.65 2.63 17.36
CA LYS A 96 -21.46 1.27 17.86
C LYS A 96 -22.18 0.20 17.04
N ALA A 97 -22.86 0.56 15.97
CA ALA A 97 -23.45 -0.42 15.06
C ALA A 97 -23.32 0.03 13.61
N TYR A 98 -23.04 -0.93 12.74
CA TYR A 98 -23.03 -0.76 11.29
C TYR A 98 -23.95 -1.79 10.67
N THR A 99 -24.95 -1.35 9.89
CA THR A 99 -25.86 -2.21 9.15
C THR A 99 -25.55 -2.10 7.68
N PHE A 100 -25.13 -3.20 7.04
CA PHE A 100 -24.82 -3.26 5.62
C PHE A 100 -25.96 -3.93 4.86
N THR A 101 -26.32 -3.35 3.70
CA THR A 101 -27.21 -3.98 2.71
C THR A 101 -26.35 -4.56 1.60
N LEU A 102 -26.49 -5.84 1.31
CA LEU A 102 -25.71 -6.55 0.31
C LEU A 102 -26.29 -6.37 -1.09
N ARG A 103 -25.45 -6.53 -2.10
CA ARG A 103 -25.83 -6.60 -3.50
C ARG A 103 -26.63 -7.87 -3.78
N GLU A 104 -27.79 -7.72 -4.41
CA GLU A 104 -28.64 -8.85 -4.81
C GLU A 104 -28.02 -9.63 -5.97
N GLY A 105 -28.19 -10.96 -5.95
CA GLY A 105 -27.81 -11.86 -7.05
C GLY A 105 -26.31 -12.14 -7.19
N VAL A 106 -25.49 -11.78 -6.21
CA VAL A 106 -24.07 -12.15 -6.21
C VAL A 106 -23.93 -13.66 -6.03
N LYS A 107 -23.10 -14.29 -6.88
CA LYS A 107 -22.79 -15.71 -6.82
C LYS A 107 -21.34 -15.94 -6.41
N PHE A 108 -21.10 -16.99 -5.64
CA PHE A 108 -19.77 -17.57 -5.53
C PHE A 108 -19.40 -18.34 -6.82
N HIS A 109 -18.11 -18.66 -6.98
CA HIS A 109 -17.58 -19.37 -8.14
C HIS A 109 -18.15 -20.78 -8.29
N ASP A 110 -18.66 -21.40 -7.21
CA ASP A 110 -19.37 -22.68 -7.24
C ASP A 110 -20.85 -22.56 -7.67
N GLY A 111 -21.33 -21.34 -7.90
CA GLY A 111 -22.69 -21.02 -8.32
C GLY A 111 -23.68 -20.81 -7.17
N SER A 112 -23.29 -20.99 -5.91
CA SER A 112 -24.12 -20.70 -4.74
C SER A 112 -24.34 -19.20 -4.56
N ASP A 113 -25.47 -18.83 -3.91
CA ASP A 113 -25.78 -17.42 -3.60
C ASP A 113 -24.95 -16.92 -2.42
N LEU A 114 -24.44 -15.69 -2.53
CA LEU A 114 -23.83 -14.98 -1.43
C LEU A 114 -24.92 -14.27 -0.60
N THR A 115 -24.93 -14.52 0.72
CA THR A 115 -25.94 -13.99 1.63
C THR A 115 -25.32 -13.41 2.91
N ALA A 116 -26.14 -12.76 3.74
CA ALA A 116 -25.74 -12.23 5.04
C ALA A 116 -25.24 -13.35 6.01
N GLU A 117 -25.67 -14.60 5.82
CA GLU A 117 -25.18 -15.76 6.58
C GLU A 117 -23.69 -16.03 6.29
N ASP A 118 -23.25 -15.87 5.02
CA ASP A 118 -21.85 -16.02 4.64
C ASP A 118 -20.98 -14.92 5.23
N VAL A 119 -21.51 -13.69 5.27
CA VAL A 119 -20.83 -12.56 5.92
C VAL A 119 -20.65 -12.84 7.41
N LYS A 120 -21.72 -13.20 8.13
CA LYS A 120 -21.64 -13.53 9.55
C LYS A 120 -20.66 -14.66 9.80
N PHE A 121 -20.77 -15.75 9.05
CA PHE A 121 -19.86 -16.92 9.15
C PHE A 121 -18.41 -16.53 8.95
N THR A 122 -18.12 -15.72 7.93
CA THR A 122 -16.76 -15.25 7.63
C THR A 122 -16.15 -14.52 8.83
N PHE A 123 -16.85 -13.53 9.37
CA PHE A 123 -16.32 -12.74 10.49
C PHE A 123 -16.27 -13.52 11.80
N ASP A 124 -17.21 -14.40 12.07
CA ASP A 124 -17.14 -15.30 13.24
C ASP A 124 -15.94 -16.24 13.12
N ARG A 125 -15.66 -16.77 11.91
CA ARG A 125 -14.52 -17.64 11.63
C ARG A 125 -13.18 -16.94 11.80
N ILE A 126 -12.97 -15.75 11.23
CA ILE A 126 -11.68 -15.03 11.32
C ILE A 126 -11.42 -14.49 12.74
N ARG A 127 -12.46 -14.29 13.55
CA ARG A 127 -12.36 -13.87 14.96
C ARG A 127 -12.16 -15.03 15.93
N SER A 128 -12.41 -16.28 15.50
CA SER A 128 -12.27 -17.46 16.36
C SER A 128 -10.84 -17.63 16.91
N GLU A 129 -10.68 -18.30 18.03
CA GLU A 129 -9.36 -18.55 18.63
C GLU A 129 -8.47 -19.42 17.74
N GLU A 130 -9.07 -20.37 17.01
CA GLU A 130 -8.38 -21.26 16.08
C GLU A 130 -7.93 -20.59 14.79
N SER A 131 -8.43 -19.39 14.49
CA SER A 131 -8.06 -18.65 13.29
C SER A 131 -6.60 -18.20 13.33
N GLY A 132 -5.86 -18.44 12.25
CA GLY A 132 -4.53 -17.88 12.00
C GLY A 132 -4.52 -16.42 11.56
N TYR A 133 -5.66 -15.72 11.63
CA TYR A 133 -5.80 -14.36 11.11
C TYR A 133 -4.91 -13.36 11.84
N SER A 134 -3.95 -12.78 11.11
CA SER A 134 -2.92 -11.90 11.69
C SER A 134 -3.44 -10.53 12.14
N TYR A 135 -4.62 -10.13 11.68
CA TYR A 135 -5.22 -8.82 11.93
C TYR A 135 -6.42 -8.88 12.88
N LYS A 136 -6.48 -9.87 13.77
CA LYS A 136 -7.59 -10.03 14.75
C LYS A 136 -7.83 -8.77 15.58
N SER A 137 -6.78 -8.04 15.95
CA SER A 137 -6.87 -6.80 16.74
C SER A 137 -7.71 -5.71 16.07
N GLN A 138 -7.83 -5.73 14.74
CA GLN A 138 -8.71 -4.80 14.00
C GLN A 138 -10.19 -5.13 14.19
N LEU A 139 -10.52 -6.39 14.51
CA LEU A 139 -11.89 -6.89 14.66
C LEU A 139 -12.32 -7.12 16.11
N GLU A 140 -11.46 -6.83 17.09
CA GLU A 140 -11.73 -7.05 18.52
C GLU A 140 -12.92 -6.25 19.05
N THR A 141 -13.23 -5.12 18.42
CA THR A 141 -14.37 -4.28 18.81
C THR A 141 -15.71 -4.85 18.38
N ILE A 142 -15.76 -5.85 17.50
CA ILE A 142 -17.01 -6.52 17.13
C ILE A 142 -17.49 -7.38 18.30
N ASP A 143 -18.64 -7.05 18.87
CA ASP A 143 -19.31 -7.82 19.92
C ASP A 143 -20.12 -8.96 19.33
N SER A 144 -21.04 -8.63 18.43
CA SER A 144 -21.91 -9.60 17.76
C SER A 144 -22.21 -9.21 16.31
N ILE A 145 -22.64 -10.18 15.52
CA ILE A 145 -23.06 -10.00 14.13
C ILE A 145 -24.44 -10.64 13.97
N ASP A 146 -25.41 -9.83 13.57
CA ASP A 146 -26.80 -10.23 13.40
C ASP A 146 -27.15 -10.31 11.91
N VAL A 147 -27.73 -11.43 11.48
CA VAL A 147 -28.37 -11.55 10.18
C VAL A 147 -29.79 -11.01 10.32
N VAL A 148 -30.08 -9.83 9.77
CA VAL A 148 -31.37 -9.18 9.83
C VAL A 148 -32.34 -9.81 8.83
N ASP A 149 -31.84 -10.03 7.61
CA ASP A 149 -32.50 -10.76 6.52
C ASP A 149 -31.42 -11.31 5.55
N PRO A 150 -31.77 -12.06 4.49
CA PRO A 150 -30.76 -12.65 3.60
C PRO A 150 -29.77 -11.68 2.97
N LEU A 151 -30.09 -10.39 2.86
CA LEU A 151 -29.26 -9.36 2.26
C LEU A 151 -28.88 -8.25 3.23
N THR A 152 -29.19 -8.37 4.52
CA THR A 152 -28.90 -7.34 5.52
C THR A 152 -28.17 -7.95 6.73
N VAL A 153 -26.99 -7.44 7.01
CA VAL A 153 -26.15 -7.86 8.15
C VAL A 153 -25.82 -6.66 9.03
N ARG A 154 -25.89 -6.85 10.35
CA ARG A 154 -25.58 -5.82 11.35
C ARG A 154 -24.41 -6.25 12.21
N PHE A 155 -23.39 -5.40 12.27
CA PHE A 155 -22.25 -5.52 13.19
C PHE A 155 -22.53 -4.66 14.41
N ASN A 156 -22.50 -5.23 15.61
CA ASN A 156 -22.58 -4.51 16.87
C ASN A 156 -21.17 -4.44 17.47
N LEU A 157 -20.76 -3.25 17.92
CA LEU A 157 -19.41 -2.99 18.43
C LEU A 157 -19.48 -2.66 19.93
N THR A 158 -18.47 -3.09 20.67
CA THR A 158 -18.27 -2.75 22.09
C THR A 158 -17.99 -1.26 22.29
N GLN A 159 -17.33 -0.63 21.30
CA GLN A 159 -17.01 0.80 21.26
C GLN A 159 -16.99 1.32 19.83
N PRO A 160 -17.11 2.63 19.61
CA PRO A 160 -16.92 3.21 18.28
C PRO A 160 -15.55 2.86 17.72
N THR A 161 -15.46 2.64 16.41
CA THR A 161 -14.23 2.26 15.73
C THR A 161 -14.09 3.03 14.42
N GLY A 162 -13.27 4.09 14.43
CA GLY A 162 -13.10 4.99 13.28
C GLY A 162 -12.65 4.29 11.99
N PRO A 163 -11.65 3.38 12.02
CA PRO A 163 -11.21 2.66 10.82
C PRO A 163 -12.11 1.47 10.42
N PHE A 164 -13.30 1.28 11.00
CA PHE A 164 -14.14 0.10 10.79
C PHE A 164 -14.42 -0.18 9.31
N LEU A 165 -14.81 0.84 8.53
CA LEU A 165 -15.11 0.67 7.09
C LEU A 165 -13.87 0.25 6.29
N VAL A 166 -12.69 0.74 6.67
CA VAL A 166 -11.43 0.35 6.03
C VAL A 166 -11.08 -1.10 6.34
N TYR A 167 -11.35 -1.58 7.57
CA TYR A 167 -11.18 -2.99 7.92
C TYR A 167 -12.09 -3.92 7.10
N MET A 168 -13.29 -3.43 6.72
CA MET A 168 -14.22 -4.17 5.85
C MET A 168 -13.74 -4.22 4.38
N ALA A 169 -12.74 -3.43 4.01
CA ALA A 169 -12.12 -3.41 2.68
C ALA A 169 -10.83 -4.27 2.60
N PHE A 170 -10.34 -4.76 3.72
CA PHE A 170 -9.09 -5.53 3.76
C PHE A 170 -9.26 -6.90 3.10
N PRO A 171 -8.31 -7.39 2.29
CA PRO A 171 -8.44 -8.69 1.62
C PRO A 171 -8.66 -9.87 2.59
N GLY A 172 -8.11 -9.79 3.81
CA GLY A 172 -8.37 -10.77 4.85
C GLY A 172 -9.81 -10.79 5.39
N SER A 173 -10.60 -9.74 5.12
CA SER A 173 -12.04 -9.65 5.43
C SER A 173 -12.93 -10.11 4.25
N SER A 174 -12.37 -10.81 3.28
CA SER A 174 -13.08 -11.35 2.11
C SER A 174 -14.12 -12.39 2.50
N ILE A 175 -15.29 -12.30 1.88
CA ILE A 175 -16.42 -13.18 2.20
C ILE A 175 -16.22 -14.55 1.55
N VAL A 176 -16.43 -15.61 2.34
CA VAL A 176 -16.25 -17.00 1.95
C VAL A 176 -17.56 -17.80 2.03
N PRO A 177 -17.76 -18.83 1.18
CA PRO A 177 -19.00 -19.61 1.16
C PRO A 177 -19.12 -20.52 2.39
N LYS A 178 -20.03 -20.20 3.31
CA LYS A 178 -20.29 -20.93 4.57
C LYS A 178 -20.52 -22.43 4.33
N ALA A 179 -21.50 -22.75 3.49
CA ALA A 179 -21.91 -24.14 3.26
C ALA A 179 -20.77 -25.02 2.69
N LEU A 180 -19.93 -24.43 1.83
CA LEU A 180 -18.80 -25.13 1.23
C LEU A 180 -17.73 -25.45 2.31
N ILE A 181 -17.39 -24.47 3.17
CA ILE A 181 -16.41 -24.68 4.25
C ILE A 181 -16.94 -25.65 5.29
N GLU A 182 -18.22 -25.58 5.68
CA GLU A 182 -18.85 -26.50 6.61
C GLU A 182 -18.88 -27.96 6.07
N SER A 183 -18.83 -28.13 4.73
CA SER A 183 -18.69 -29.43 4.10
C SER A 183 -17.27 -30.04 4.16
N GLY A 184 -16.29 -29.28 4.68
CA GLY A 184 -14.88 -29.70 4.81
C GLY A 184 -14.00 -29.27 3.62
N HIS A 185 -14.44 -28.32 2.80
CA HIS A 185 -13.65 -27.81 1.68
C HIS A 185 -12.45 -26.98 2.19
N ASP A 186 -11.28 -27.20 1.59
CA ASP A 186 -10.04 -26.48 1.90
C ASP A 186 -9.79 -25.34 0.89
N LEU A 187 -9.98 -24.10 1.34
CA LEU A 187 -9.73 -22.92 0.53
C LEU A 187 -8.25 -22.70 0.18
N ASN A 188 -7.30 -23.29 0.91
CA ASN A 188 -5.89 -23.23 0.54
C ASN A 188 -5.55 -24.16 -0.62
N ALA A 189 -6.28 -25.28 -0.76
CA ALA A 189 -6.12 -26.20 -1.88
C ALA A 189 -6.89 -25.71 -3.12
N GLN A 190 -8.10 -25.20 -2.92
CA GLN A 190 -8.97 -24.75 -3.99
C GLN A 190 -9.80 -23.53 -3.53
N PRO A 191 -9.31 -22.32 -3.71
CA PRO A 191 -10.01 -21.11 -3.32
C PRO A 191 -11.29 -20.90 -4.14
N VAL A 192 -12.39 -20.61 -3.43
CA VAL A 192 -13.72 -20.32 -3.99
C VAL A 192 -14.24 -19.03 -3.37
N GLY A 193 -14.41 -17.99 -4.18
CA GLY A 193 -14.89 -16.68 -3.78
C GLY A 193 -15.96 -16.15 -4.71
N SER A 194 -16.20 -14.84 -4.68
CA SER A 194 -17.12 -14.11 -5.56
C SER A 194 -16.42 -13.04 -6.39
N GLY A 195 -15.09 -13.08 -6.45
CA GLY A 195 -14.25 -12.10 -7.13
C GLY A 195 -14.24 -12.20 -8.65
N PRO A 196 -13.49 -11.30 -9.31
CA PRO A 196 -13.47 -11.20 -10.78
C PRO A 196 -12.82 -12.39 -11.48
N PHE A 197 -11.98 -13.17 -10.79
CA PHE A 197 -11.27 -14.30 -11.37
C PHE A 197 -11.50 -15.58 -10.59
N VAL A 198 -11.70 -16.68 -11.32
CA VAL A 198 -11.86 -18.03 -10.80
C VAL A 198 -10.49 -18.71 -10.75
N PHE A 199 -10.12 -19.27 -9.62
CA PHE A 199 -8.87 -20.03 -9.49
C PHE A 199 -8.90 -21.29 -10.38
N GLU A 200 -7.83 -21.50 -11.15
CA GLU A 200 -7.65 -22.67 -11.99
C GLU A 200 -6.62 -23.64 -11.41
N SER A 201 -5.41 -23.14 -11.10
CA SER A 201 -4.34 -24.00 -10.61
C SER A 201 -3.21 -23.21 -9.94
N TYR A 202 -2.46 -23.89 -9.07
CA TYR A 202 -1.24 -23.40 -8.47
C TYR A 202 -0.11 -24.42 -8.59
N ALA A 203 1.01 -24.01 -9.19
CA ALA A 203 2.26 -24.74 -9.19
C ALA A 203 3.28 -23.97 -8.33
N PRO A 204 3.63 -24.46 -7.11
CA PRO A 204 4.53 -23.77 -6.20
C PRO A 204 5.86 -23.39 -6.86
N ARG A 205 6.34 -22.18 -6.57
CA ARG A 205 7.55 -21.58 -7.15
C ARG A 205 7.53 -21.43 -8.66
N SER A 206 6.37 -21.46 -9.28
CA SER A 206 6.19 -21.33 -10.72
C SER A 206 5.07 -20.38 -11.08
N MET A 207 3.82 -20.73 -10.82
CA MET A 207 2.70 -19.96 -11.33
C MET A 207 1.39 -20.23 -10.58
N VAL A 208 0.56 -19.17 -10.44
CA VAL A 208 -0.87 -19.28 -10.12
C VAL A 208 -1.65 -18.88 -11.36
N LYS A 209 -2.68 -19.65 -11.72
CA LYS A 209 -3.56 -19.39 -12.87
C LYS A 209 -4.99 -19.15 -12.44
N PHE A 210 -5.63 -18.23 -13.16
CA PHE A 210 -7.04 -17.89 -13.00
C PHE A 210 -7.69 -17.72 -14.36
N THR A 211 -8.99 -18.03 -14.43
CA THR A 211 -9.85 -17.73 -15.56
C THR A 211 -10.84 -16.62 -15.20
N ARG A 212 -11.37 -15.94 -16.21
CA ARG A 212 -12.40 -14.92 -16.03
C ARG A 212 -13.63 -15.51 -15.33
N ASN A 213 -14.22 -14.76 -14.40
CA ASN A 213 -15.53 -15.05 -13.83
C ASN A 213 -16.62 -14.44 -14.72
N ASP A 214 -17.24 -15.24 -15.57
CA ASP A 214 -18.33 -14.77 -16.46
C ASP A 214 -19.61 -14.38 -15.70
N ASN A 215 -19.73 -14.77 -14.43
CA ASN A 215 -20.85 -14.42 -13.54
C ASN A 215 -20.49 -13.31 -12.54
N TYR A 216 -19.42 -12.56 -12.79
CA TYR A 216 -19.02 -11.47 -11.90
C TYR A 216 -20.09 -10.39 -11.85
N TYR A 217 -20.39 -9.88 -10.65
CA TYR A 217 -21.50 -8.95 -10.43
C TYR A 217 -21.30 -7.55 -11.05
N GLU A 218 -20.06 -7.16 -11.40
CA GLU A 218 -19.83 -5.97 -12.21
C GLU A 218 -19.93 -6.31 -13.70
N ALA A 219 -20.99 -5.86 -14.33
CA ALA A 219 -21.31 -6.21 -15.72
C ALA A 219 -20.14 -5.91 -16.69
N GLY A 220 -19.78 -6.90 -17.50
CA GLY A 220 -18.74 -6.80 -18.52
C GLY A 220 -17.30 -6.97 -18.00
N LYS A 221 -17.10 -7.09 -16.71
CA LYS A 221 -15.78 -7.32 -16.09
C LYS A 221 -15.62 -8.76 -15.61
N PRO A 222 -14.36 -9.21 -15.45
CA PRO A 222 -13.13 -8.60 -15.97
C PRO A 222 -13.06 -8.71 -17.50
N TYR A 223 -12.27 -7.85 -18.15
CA TYR A 223 -12.17 -7.84 -19.61
C TYR A 223 -11.20 -8.88 -20.15
N VAL A 224 -10.12 -9.22 -19.44
CA VAL A 224 -9.18 -10.26 -19.86
C VAL A 224 -9.76 -11.66 -19.61
N ASP A 225 -9.39 -12.64 -20.47
CA ASP A 225 -9.89 -14.02 -20.37
C ASP A 225 -9.23 -14.80 -19.23
N ALA A 226 -7.98 -14.44 -18.90
CA ALA A 226 -7.21 -15.14 -17.89
C ALA A 226 -6.15 -14.24 -17.24
N LEU A 227 -5.76 -14.61 -16.02
CA LEU A 227 -4.68 -14.02 -15.25
C LEU A 227 -3.66 -15.12 -14.92
N GLU A 228 -2.41 -14.91 -15.30
CA GLU A 228 -1.29 -15.79 -14.96
C GLU A 228 -0.30 -15.02 -14.10
N MET A 229 -0.09 -15.47 -12.86
CA MET A 229 0.88 -14.89 -11.92
C MET A 229 2.14 -15.74 -11.90
N HIS A 230 3.19 -15.28 -12.59
CA HIS A 230 4.48 -15.95 -12.72
C HIS A 230 5.38 -15.62 -11.54
N LEU A 231 5.89 -16.64 -10.86
CA LEU A 231 6.77 -16.49 -9.70
C LEU A 231 8.23 -16.43 -10.17
N ILE A 232 8.84 -15.26 -10.07
CA ILE A 232 10.18 -14.97 -10.53
C ILE A 232 10.98 -14.30 -9.39
N PRO A 233 11.53 -15.09 -8.45
CA PRO A 233 12.17 -14.57 -7.24
C PRO A 233 13.42 -13.71 -7.48
N ASP A 234 14.15 -13.96 -8.56
CA ASP A 234 15.29 -13.14 -8.94
C ASP A 234 14.81 -11.84 -9.61
N VAL A 235 15.09 -10.72 -8.99
CA VAL A 235 14.62 -9.39 -9.45
C VAL A 235 15.21 -9.00 -10.81
N THR A 236 16.38 -9.53 -11.18
CA THR A 236 16.97 -9.29 -12.51
C THR A 236 16.25 -10.12 -13.56
N ALA A 237 15.91 -11.37 -13.24
CA ALA A 237 15.08 -12.21 -14.10
C ALA A 237 13.67 -11.62 -14.27
N LEU A 238 13.07 -11.06 -13.22
CA LEU A 238 11.80 -10.36 -13.28
C LEU A 238 11.86 -9.17 -14.25
N THR A 239 12.88 -8.32 -14.12
CA THR A 239 13.10 -7.19 -15.02
C THR A 239 13.30 -7.66 -16.47
N ASN A 240 14.08 -8.72 -16.70
CA ASN A 240 14.26 -9.28 -18.03
C ASN A 240 12.97 -9.86 -18.61
N ALA A 241 12.12 -10.46 -17.78
CA ALA A 241 10.84 -11.04 -18.21
C ALA A 241 9.86 -9.97 -18.71
N ILE A 242 9.79 -8.80 -18.05
CA ILE A 242 8.94 -7.69 -18.52
C ILE A 242 9.51 -7.06 -19.78
N VAL A 243 10.83 -6.83 -19.85
CA VAL A 243 11.50 -6.24 -21.01
C VAL A 243 11.37 -7.12 -22.26
N SER A 244 11.44 -8.45 -22.11
CA SER A 244 11.27 -9.40 -23.23
C SER A 244 9.81 -9.65 -23.62
N GLY A 245 8.83 -9.18 -22.84
CA GLY A 245 7.41 -9.46 -23.05
C GLY A 245 6.98 -10.88 -22.63
N THR A 246 7.82 -11.63 -21.91
CA THR A 246 7.45 -12.92 -21.32
C THR A 246 6.30 -12.74 -20.31
N ILE A 247 6.39 -11.70 -19.48
CA ILE A 247 5.27 -11.15 -18.71
C ILE A 247 4.90 -9.79 -19.31
N ASN A 248 3.66 -9.35 -19.09
CA ASN A 248 3.18 -8.07 -19.63
C ASN A 248 2.75 -7.08 -18.54
N PHE A 249 3.01 -7.43 -17.27
CA PHE A 249 2.76 -6.59 -16.11
C PHE A 249 3.67 -6.97 -14.92
N SER A 250 4.16 -5.97 -14.17
CA SER A 250 4.69 -6.14 -12.82
C SER A 250 4.63 -4.82 -12.05
N ASN A 251 4.28 -4.86 -10.76
CA ASN A 251 4.37 -3.73 -9.82
C ASN A 251 5.55 -3.87 -8.84
N GLU A 252 6.51 -4.72 -9.16
CA GLU A 252 7.72 -4.98 -8.37
C GLU A 252 9.01 -4.62 -9.13
N ILE A 253 8.97 -3.57 -9.96
CA ILE A 253 10.15 -3.12 -10.71
C ILE A 253 11.21 -2.57 -9.74
N PRO A 254 12.45 -3.11 -9.73
CA PRO A 254 13.49 -2.58 -8.86
C PRO A 254 13.85 -1.13 -9.21
N PRO A 255 14.06 -0.24 -8.21
CA PRO A 255 14.42 1.16 -8.47
C PRO A 255 15.63 1.33 -9.40
N LYS A 256 16.65 0.46 -9.29
CA LYS A 256 17.86 0.49 -10.13
C LYS A 256 17.58 0.25 -11.62
N ASP A 257 16.51 -0.48 -11.93
CA ASP A 257 16.15 -0.88 -13.30
C ASP A 257 15.10 0.02 -13.92
N TRP A 258 14.54 0.95 -13.16
CA TRP A 258 13.42 1.82 -13.57
C TRP A 258 13.67 2.58 -14.86
N ALA A 259 14.82 3.26 -14.95
CA ALA A 259 15.19 4.03 -16.14
C ALA A 259 15.28 3.16 -17.42
N MET A 260 15.81 1.94 -17.29
CA MET A 260 15.88 1.00 -18.39
C MET A 260 14.48 0.52 -18.82
N VAL A 261 13.66 0.11 -17.87
CA VAL A 261 12.30 -0.39 -18.13
C VAL A 261 11.44 0.68 -18.81
N THR A 262 11.45 1.93 -18.29
CA THR A 262 10.64 3.04 -18.83
C THR A 262 11.14 3.56 -20.17
N SER A 263 12.40 3.28 -20.55
CA SER A 263 12.93 3.61 -21.88
C SER A 263 12.75 2.49 -22.90
N THR A 264 12.25 1.31 -22.49
CA THR A 264 12.03 0.17 -23.39
C THR A 264 10.78 0.40 -24.24
N PRO A 265 10.88 0.39 -25.60
CA PRO A 265 9.70 0.52 -26.46
C PRO A 265 8.68 -0.59 -26.20
N GLY A 266 7.41 -0.25 -26.18
CA GLY A 266 6.32 -1.19 -25.92
C GLY A 266 5.99 -1.38 -24.44
N LEU A 267 6.66 -0.65 -23.54
CA LEU A 267 6.35 -0.62 -22.11
C LEU A 267 5.91 0.78 -21.65
N THR A 268 4.95 0.79 -20.76
CA THR A 268 4.52 1.97 -19.98
C THR A 268 4.90 1.76 -18.52
N GLY A 269 5.48 2.79 -17.91
CA GLY A 269 5.82 2.78 -16.48
C GLY A 269 5.02 3.81 -15.70
N ALA A 270 4.60 3.47 -14.48
CA ALA A 270 3.98 4.36 -13.51
C ALA A 270 4.73 4.29 -12.18
N ALA A 271 5.16 5.44 -11.67
CA ALA A 271 5.74 5.58 -10.35
C ALA A 271 4.72 6.30 -9.45
N LEU A 272 4.10 5.57 -8.53
CA LEU A 272 3.07 6.09 -7.65
C LEU A 272 3.65 6.26 -6.24
N ASP A 273 3.45 7.44 -5.63
CA ASP A 273 3.69 7.66 -4.21
C ASP A 273 2.65 6.86 -3.42
N GLY A 274 3.12 5.77 -2.84
CA GLY A 274 2.26 4.76 -2.22
C GLY A 274 2.47 4.66 -0.70
N SER A 275 1.89 3.62 -0.13
CA SER A 275 1.92 3.35 1.31
C SER A 275 3.18 2.58 1.77
N ARG A 276 4.27 2.61 0.98
CA ARG A 276 5.53 1.95 1.34
C ARG A 276 6.53 2.97 1.89
N PHE A 277 6.83 2.88 3.18
CA PHE A 277 7.78 3.76 3.84
C PHE A 277 8.89 2.96 4.52
N TYR A 278 10.09 3.56 4.58
CA TYR A 278 11.30 2.99 5.16
C TYR A 278 11.70 3.78 6.40
N TRP A 279 12.15 3.06 7.41
CA TRP A 279 12.59 3.60 8.68
C TRP A 279 13.84 2.92 9.22
N LEU A 280 14.52 3.60 10.13
CA LEU A 280 15.51 3.02 11.02
C LEU A 280 14.84 2.84 12.38
N LEU A 281 15.00 1.66 12.96
CA LEU A 281 14.43 1.25 14.24
C LEU A 281 15.55 1.13 15.26
N PRO A 282 15.80 2.14 16.11
CA PRO A 282 16.65 2.00 17.30
C PRO A 282 15.88 1.22 18.36
N ASN A 283 16.54 0.32 19.09
CA ASN A 283 15.94 -0.37 20.23
C ASN A 283 15.83 0.59 21.42
N ASN A 284 14.62 1.00 21.76
CA ASN A 284 14.35 2.04 22.75
C ASN A 284 14.62 1.59 24.19
N THR A 285 15.04 0.34 24.41
CA THR A 285 15.40 -0.19 25.74
C THR A 285 16.89 -0.39 25.92
N ARG A 286 17.71 -0.10 24.91
CA ARG A 286 19.18 -0.29 24.95
C ARG A 286 19.91 1.03 25.01
N ALA A 287 20.75 1.19 26.05
CA ALA A 287 21.63 2.36 26.14
C ALA A 287 22.69 2.35 25.01
N PRO A 288 22.97 3.50 24.37
CA PRO A 288 22.39 4.81 24.67
C PRO A 288 21.13 5.14 23.85
N LEU A 289 20.60 4.18 23.09
CA LEU A 289 19.42 4.35 22.21
C LEU A 289 18.09 4.49 23.00
N ASP A 290 18.09 4.21 24.28
CA ASP A 290 16.99 4.48 25.22
C ASP A 290 16.76 5.98 25.48
N ASN A 291 17.74 6.82 25.15
CA ASN A 291 17.64 8.28 25.26
C ASN A 291 17.04 8.89 23.98
N ALA A 292 15.90 9.60 24.10
CA ALA A 292 15.22 10.24 22.98
C ALA A 292 16.13 11.24 22.22
N LYS A 293 16.99 12.02 22.92
CA LYS A 293 17.91 12.95 22.26
C LYS A 293 18.95 12.23 21.39
N VAL A 294 19.40 11.04 21.78
CA VAL A 294 20.27 10.21 20.95
C VAL A 294 19.55 9.79 19.68
N ARG A 295 18.29 9.35 19.77
CA ARG A 295 17.49 8.95 18.61
C ARG A 295 17.17 10.15 17.70
N GLN A 296 16.87 11.32 18.27
CA GLN A 296 16.73 12.58 17.52
C GLN A 296 18.03 12.95 16.79
N ALA A 297 19.17 12.82 17.46
CA ALA A 297 20.49 13.06 16.86
C ALA A 297 20.74 12.14 15.67
N ILE A 298 20.43 10.85 15.80
CA ILE A 298 20.47 9.89 14.68
C ILE A 298 19.58 10.37 13.53
N GLY A 299 18.33 10.80 13.82
CA GLY A 299 17.41 11.32 12.82
C GLY A 299 17.94 12.54 12.04
N HIS A 300 18.61 13.49 12.72
CA HIS A 300 19.23 14.65 12.10
C HIS A 300 20.55 14.34 11.38
N ALA A 301 21.25 13.27 11.77
CA ALA A 301 22.48 12.84 11.10
C ALA A 301 22.22 12.23 9.71
N ILE A 302 21.01 11.72 9.43
CA ILE A 302 20.71 11.01 8.18
C ILE A 302 20.48 11.98 7.00
N ASP A 303 21.23 11.78 5.92
CA ASP A 303 21.02 12.42 4.62
C ASP A 303 20.02 11.59 3.80
N ARG A 304 18.77 12.04 3.80
CA ARG A 304 17.64 11.39 3.10
C ARG A 304 17.75 11.57 1.58
N ASP A 305 18.34 12.69 1.12
CA ASP A 305 18.65 12.89 -0.30
C ASP A 305 19.69 11.90 -0.78
N ALA A 306 20.71 11.60 0.03
CA ALA A 306 21.71 10.58 -0.29
C ALA A 306 21.08 9.17 -0.32
N LEU A 307 20.17 8.86 0.61
CA LEU A 307 19.40 7.61 0.58
C LEU A 307 18.58 7.51 -0.71
N THR A 308 17.82 8.55 -1.05
CA THR A 308 17.00 8.59 -2.27
C THR A 308 17.83 8.36 -3.53
N ARG A 309 18.98 9.02 -3.64
CA ARG A 309 19.87 8.85 -4.81
C ARG A 309 20.59 7.50 -4.81
N GLY A 310 21.15 7.07 -3.66
CA GLY A 310 22.07 5.93 -3.59
C GLY A 310 21.39 4.58 -3.46
N ALA A 311 20.26 4.49 -2.73
CA ALA A 311 19.55 3.23 -2.52
C ALA A 311 18.31 3.11 -3.40
N PHE A 312 17.65 4.21 -3.75
CA PHE A 312 16.39 4.22 -4.50
C PHE A 312 16.51 4.76 -5.93
N PHE A 313 17.69 5.19 -6.37
CA PHE A 313 17.92 5.70 -7.74
C PHE A 313 16.95 6.82 -8.14
N GLY A 314 16.58 7.67 -7.18
CA GLY A 314 15.60 8.75 -7.36
C GLY A 314 14.14 8.30 -7.24
N GLN A 315 13.86 7.03 -6.98
CA GLN A 315 12.50 6.48 -6.91
C GLN A 315 11.95 6.42 -5.47
N ALA A 316 12.21 7.47 -4.71
CA ALA A 316 11.68 7.65 -3.36
C ALA A 316 11.59 9.14 -3.03
N LYS A 317 10.78 9.46 -2.03
CA LYS A 317 10.58 10.80 -1.49
C LYS A 317 11.16 10.87 -0.07
N PRO A 318 12.09 11.80 0.22
CA PRO A 318 12.56 12.04 1.58
C PRO A 318 11.43 12.39 2.54
N THR A 319 11.46 11.87 3.77
CA THR A 319 10.51 12.28 4.82
C THR A 319 11.10 13.41 5.65
N THR A 320 10.37 14.50 5.84
CA THR A 320 10.79 15.64 6.67
C THR A 320 10.10 15.68 8.04
N GLY A 321 9.13 14.81 8.24
CA GLY A 321 8.34 14.69 9.47
C GLY A 321 8.17 13.24 9.92
N GLY A 322 6.93 12.87 10.24
CA GLY A 322 6.56 11.52 10.67
C GLY A 322 6.55 10.47 9.55
N VAL A 323 5.97 9.32 9.86
CA VAL A 323 5.88 8.18 8.91
C VAL A 323 4.65 8.26 8.00
N ILE A 324 3.68 9.13 8.31
CA ILE A 324 2.47 9.29 7.49
C ILE A 324 2.85 10.03 6.20
N PRO A 325 2.60 9.45 5.01
CA PRO A 325 2.95 10.09 3.74
C PRO A 325 2.02 11.27 3.41
N ASP A 326 2.50 12.23 2.63
CA ASP A 326 1.81 13.50 2.38
C ASP A 326 0.54 13.41 1.51
N TRP A 327 0.32 12.30 0.83
CA TRP A 327 -0.95 12.04 0.15
C TRP A 327 -2.03 11.52 1.11
N ASN A 328 -1.67 11.08 2.34
CA ASN A 328 -2.62 10.55 3.31
C ASN A 328 -3.39 11.68 4.01
N TRP A 329 -4.67 11.49 4.24
CA TRP A 329 -5.57 12.47 4.87
C TRP A 329 -5.13 12.88 6.30
N ALA A 330 -4.36 12.04 7.00
CA ALA A 330 -3.86 12.32 8.34
C ALA A 330 -2.46 12.95 8.36
N TYR A 331 -1.89 13.26 7.19
CA TYR A 331 -0.57 13.87 7.11
C TYR A 331 -0.52 15.24 7.78
N SER A 332 0.56 15.48 8.51
CA SER A 332 0.87 16.80 9.08
C SER A 332 2.25 17.23 8.59
N ASN A 333 2.29 18.40 7.94
CA ASN A 333 3.57 18.98 7.50
C ASN A 333 4.29 19.57 8.70
N LEU A 334 5.19 18.81 9.32
CA LEU A 334 5.89 19.21 10.54
C LEU A 334 7.33 19.71 10.29
N ASP A 335 7.88 19.49 9.09
CA ASP A 335 9.22 19.94 8.66
C ASP A 335 10.30 19.86 9.74
N TYR A 336 10.33 18.72 10.47
CA TYR A 336 11.23 18.52 11.61
C TYR A 336 12.67 18.23 11.15
N PHE A 337 12.82 17.51 10.04
CA PHE A 337 14.10 17.18 9.43
C PHE A 337 14.33 17.98 8.15
N SER A 338 15.59 18.36 7.90
CA SER A 338 16.03 18.66 6.53
C SER A 338 16.11 17.35 5.72
N THR A 339 15.95 17.42 4.39
CA THR A 339 16.21 16.29 3.49
C THR A 339 17.69 15.92 3.45
N SER A 340 18.58 16.90 3.59
CA SER A 340 20.02 16.68 3.81
C SER A 340 20.33 16.52 5.29
N ALA A 341 21.46 15.86 5.61
CA ALA A 341 21.92 15.73 6.98
C ALA A 341 22.17 17.10 7.65
N ASP A 342 21.89 17.18 8.97
CA ASP A 342 22.27 18.29 9.85
C ASP A 342 23.23 17.78 10.96
N PRO A 343 24.52 17.59 10.62
CA PRO A 343 25.49 17.03 11.58
C PRO A 343 25.76 17.96 12.76
N GLU A 344 25.58 19.27 12.63
CA GLU A 344 25.80 20.19 13.75
C GLU A 344 24.70 20.07 14.79
N LYS A 345 23.44 20.00 14.37
CA LYS A 345 22.31 19.74 15.27
C LYS A 345 22.42 18.34 15.91
N ALA A 346 22.80 17.34 15.12
CA ALA A 346 23.01 15.98 15.62
C ALA A 346 24.09 15.93 16.72
N LYS A 347 25.26 16.55 16.51
CA LYS A 347 26.33 16.65 17.52
C LYS A 347 25.89 17.41 18.77
N ALA A 348 25.12 18.50 18.61
CA ALA A 348 24.60 19.24 19.76
C ALA A 348 23.68 18.36 20.62
N LEU A 349 22.75 17.61 20.00
CA LEU A 349 21.86 16.67 20.69
C LEU A 349 22.63 15.54 21.36
N LEU A 350 23.68 15.00 20.73
CA LEU A 350 24.56 14.00 21.33
C LEU A 350 25.28 14.55 22.56
N ALA A 351 25.81 15.78 22.49
CA ALA A 351 26.46 16.42 23.61
C ALA A 351 25.48 16.65 24.79
N GLU A 352 24.26 17.10 24.52
CA GLU A 352 23.19 17.24 25.51
C GLU A 352 22.80 15.91 26.14
N ALA A 353 22.86 14.81 25.35
CA ALA A 353 22.60 13.46 25.84
C ALA A 353 23.79 12.84 26.62
N GLY A 354 24.92 13.53 26.71
CA GLY A 354 26.13 13.05 27.41
C GLY A 354 27.12 12.27 26.54
N PHE A 355 26.96 12.31 25.21
CA PHE A 355 27.79 11.60 24.21
C PHE A 355 28.51 12.56 23.25
N PRO A 356 29.27 13.58 23.71
CA PRO A 356 29.86 14.61 22.82
C PRO A 356 30.87 14.03 21.82
N ASN A 357 31.41 12.84 22.07
CA ASN A 357 32.35 12.14 21.18
C ASN A 357 31.71 10.98 20.45
N GLY A 358 30.36 10.83 20.51
CA GLY A 358 29.65 9.71 19.94
C GLY A 358 29.76 8.43 20.78
N PHE A 359 29.45 7.29 20.15
CA PHE A 359 29.45 5.96 20.76
C PHE A 359 29.53 4.86 19.71
N GLU A 360 29.76 3.62 20.17
CA GLU A 360 29.73 2.44 19.30
C GLU A 360 28.37 1.74 19.41
N THR A 361 27.85 1.22 18.27
CA THR A 361 26.59 0.49 18.17
C THR A 361 26.62 -0.48 16.99
N SER A 362 25.55 -1.24 16.77
CA SER A 362 25.39 -2.15 15.66
C SER A 362 24.10 -1.87 14.87
N MET A 363 24.12 -2.23 13.57
CA MET A 363 22.96 -2.20 12.70
C MET A 363 22.83 -3.56 12.03
N THR A 364 21.82 -4.34 12.44
CA THR A 364 21.57 -5.70 11.93
C THR A 364 20.58 -5.66 10.77
N MET A 365 20.95 -6.27 9.64
CA MET A 365 20.18 -6.24 8.39
C MET A 365 19.88 -7.65 7.90
N ALA A 366 18.69 -7.88 7.36
CA ALA A 366 18.36 -9.13 6.67
C ALA A 366 18.96 -9.15 5.25
N SER A 367 19.62 -10.26 4.87
CA SER A 367 20.45 -10.37 3.65
C SER A 367 19.67 -10.36 2.34
N SER A 368 18.37 -10.67 2.36
CA SER A 368 17.53 -10.74 1.15
C SER A 368 16.73 -9.47 0.84
N PHE A 369 17.03 -8.35 1.51
CA PHE A 369 16.38 -7.07 1.24
C PHE A 369 17.34 -6.07 0.57
N PRO A 370 17.50 -6.09 -0.77
CA PRO A 370 18.56 -5.35 -1.46
C PRO A 370 18.55 -3.84 -1.20
N VAL A 371 17.37 -3.23 -1.12
CA VAL A 371 17.24 -1.79 -0.87
C VAL A 371 17.78 -1.44 0.53
N MET A 372 17.40 -2.22 1.56
CA MET A 372 17.87 -1.98 2.93
C MET A 372 19.38 -2.20 3.06
N LEU A 373 19.92 -3.21 2.38
CA LEU A 373 21.38 -3.42 2.30
C LEU A 373 22.09 -2.25 1.62
N SER A 374 21.47 -1.63 0.60
CA SER A 374 22.02 -0.44 -0.06
C SER A 374 21.94 0.82 0.81
N MET A 375 20.92 0.92 1.70
CA MET A 375 20.80 2.01 2.66
C MET A 375 21.86 1.93 3.77
N ALA A 376 22.21 0.74 4.22
CA ALA A 376 23.06 0.52 5.40
C ALA A 376 24.42 1.25 5.35
N PRO A 377 25.24 1.21 4.28
CA PRO A 377 26.50 1.93 4.22
C PRO A 377 26.31 3.46 4.16
N ILE A 378 25.21 3.96 3.60
CA ILE A 378 24.91 5.39 3.57
C ILE A 378 24.59 5.86 5.00
N ILE A 379 23.73 5.14 5.72
CA ILE A 379 23.39 5.41 7.12
C ILE A 379 24.66 5.35 7.99
N GLN A 380 25.49 4.31 7.82
CA GLN A 380 26.75 4.16 8.55
C GLN A 380 27.69 5.38 8.36
N ALA A 381 27.84 5.84 7.11
CA ALA A 381 28.68 7.01 6.82
C ALA A 381 28.12 8.29 7.44
N ASN A 382 26.79 8.48 7.43
CA ASN A 382 26.14 9.63 8.07
C ASN A 382 26.34 9.62 9.60
N LEU A 383 26.18 8.46 10.24
CA LEU A 383 26.40 8.29 11.66
C LEU A 383 27.86 8.53 12.06
N ALA A 384 28.81 8.06 11.26
CA ALA A 384 30.23 8.28 11.47
C ALA A 384 30.62 9.77 11.45
N ALA A 385 29.96 10.59 10.63
CA ALA A 385 30.19 12.03 10.54
C ALA A 385 29.85 12.79 11.84
N VAL A 386 29.05 12.17 12.72
CA VAL A 386 28.67 12.72 14.03
C VAL A 386 29.29 11.96 15.21
N GLY A 387 30.24 11.03 14.96
CA GLY A 387 30.97 10.29 15.96
C GLY A 387 30.33 8.95 16.37
N ILE A 388 29.20 8.54 15.73
CA ILE A 388 28.57 7.25 16.02
C ILE A 388 29.19 6.19 15.11
N THR A 389 29.87 5.19 15.69
CA THR A 389 30.44 4.05 14.97
C THR A 389 29.42 2.91 14.94
N ALA A 390 28.72 2.75 13.82
CA ALA A 390 27.74 1.68 13.64
C ALA A 390 28.35 0.51 12.83
N LYS A 391 28.45 -0.67 13.46
CA LYS A 391 28.84 -1.90 12.76
C LYS A 391 27.65 -2.46 11.99
N ILE A 392 27.82 -2.78 10.70
CA ILE A 392 26.80 -3.45 9.89
C ILE A 392 26.99 -4.97 10.04
N ASP A 393 25.95 -5.63 10.54
CA ASP A 393 25.85 -7.09 10.60
C ASP A 393 24.74 -7.55 9.66
N THR A 394 25.01 -8.53 8.81
CA THR A 394 24.00 -9.11 7.90
C THR A 394 23.66 -10.54 8.30
N MET A 395 22.40 -10.92 8.17
CA MET A 395 21.89 -12.20 8.61
C MET A 395 20.89 -12.76 7.60
N GLU A 396 20.85 -14.09 7.42
CA GLU A 396 19.83 -14.76 6.61
C GLU A 396 18.43 -14.51 7.14
N VAL A 397 17.44 -14.39 6.23
CA VAL A 397 16.08 -13.95 6.57
C VAL A 397 15.39 -14.79 7.65
N PRO A 398 15.35 -16.13 7.60
CA PRO A 398 14.71 -16.91 8.67
C PRO A 398 15.34 -16.62 10.04
N ARG A 399 16.69 -16.60 10.08
CA ARG A 399 17.42 -16.33 11.29
C ARG A 399 17.20 -14.89 11.80
N PHE A 400 17.06 -13.92 10.87
CA PHE A 400 16.74 -12.53 11.21
C PHE A 400 15.38 -12.42 11.92
N TRP A 401 14.35 -13.12 11.43
CA TRP A 401 13.04 -13.12 12.07
C TRP A 401 13.06 -13.78 13.45
N ASP A 402 13.76 -14.92 13.57
CA ASP A 402 13.78 -15.72 14.80
C ASP A 402 14.69 -15.14 15.88
N GLU A 403 15.86 -14.58 15.53
CA GLU A 403 16.88 -14.17 16.50
C GLU A 403 16.91 -12.65 16.71
N VAL A 404 16.43 -11.85 15.75
CA VAL A 404 16.56 -10.38 15.77
C VAL A 404 15.19 -9.72 15.93
N TRP A 405 14.30 -9.93 14.96
CA TRP A 405 13.03 -9.24 14.89
C TRP A 405 12.07 -9.68 16.01
N GLY A 406 11.72 -10.96 16.09
CA GLY A 406 10.78 -11.48 17.08
C GLY A 406 11.18 -11.17 18.53
N PRO A 407 12.41 -11.51 18.98
CA PRO A 407 12.86 -11.20 20.33
C PRO A 407 13.32 -9.74 20.52
N SER A 408 13.34 -8.90 19.46
CA SER A 408 13.89 -7.52 19.49
C SER A 408 15.37 -7.47 19.91
N ASN A 409 16.17 -8.42 19.44
CA ASN A 409 17.57 -8.55 19.84
C ASN A 409 18.51 -7.83 18.85
N PHE A 410 18.45 -6.50 18.82
CA PHE A 410 19.28 -5.62 18.00
C PHE A 410 19.52 -4.29 18.71
N ASP A 411 20.55 -3.54 18.32
CA ASP A 411 20.69 -2.13 18.68
C ASP A 411 19.88 -1.29 17.69
N MET A 412 20.17 -1.42 16.39
CA MET A 412 19.39 -0.81 15.32
C MET A 412 19.11 -1.81 14.21
N THR A 413 17.99 -1.64 13.50
CA THR A 413 17.70 -2.31 12.24
C THR A 413 16.97 -1.36 11.33
N ALA A 414 17.05 -1.56 10.01
CA ALA A 414 16.19 -0.85 9.07
C ALA A 414 15.17 -1.80 8.46
N MET A 415 13.97 -1.32 8.25
CA MET A 415 12.87 -2.08 7.68
C MET A 415 11.99 -1.16 6.84
N TYR A 416 11.08 -1.75 6.09
CA TYR A 416 9.97 -1.04 5.46
C TYR A 416 8.64 -1.57 5.95
N TRP A 417 7.62 -0.74 5.83
CA TRP A 417 6.23 -1.14 5.96
C TRP A 417 5.48 -0.82 4.66
N LEU A 418 4.64 -1.73 4.23
CA LEU A 418 3.64 -1.48 3.22
C LEU A 418 2.28 -1.54 3.91
N SER A 419 1.62 -0.39 4.05
CA SER A 419 0.29 -0.34 4.67
C SER A 419 -0.77 -0.82 3.70
N PRO A 420 -1.38 -1.98 3.94
CA PRO A 420 -2.38 -2.55 3.04
C PRO A 420 -3.71 -1.79 3.05
N LEU A 421 -3.98 -1.05 4.11
CA LEU A 421 -5.21 -0.29 4.29
C LEU A 421 -5.05 1.21 4.02
N ALA A 422 -3.78 1.69 4.02
CA ALA A 422 -3.47 3.10 3.93
C ALA A 422 -4.17 3.98 5.01
N ASP A 423 -4.72 3.36 6.05
CA ASP A 423 -5.24 4.04 7.24
C ASP A 423 -4.13 4.15 8.29
N PRO A 424 -3.95 5.30 8.94
CA PRO A 424 -2.90 5.46 9.95
C PRO A 424 -2.97 4.44 11.09
N ASP A 425 -4.15 3.94 11.47
CA ASP A 425 -4.28 2.92 12.52
C ASP A 425 -3.51 1.63 12.17
N ASP A 426 -3.46 1.26 10.89
CA ASP A 426 -2.80 0.05 10.43
C ASP A 426 -1.28 0.05 10.72
N PHE A 427 -0.62 1.18 10.55
CA PHE A 427 0.84 1.26 10.72
C PHE A 427 1.29 2.06 11.93
N VAL A 428 0.57 3.10 12.33
CA VAL A 428 0.90 3.89 13.51
C VAL A 428 0.49 3.13 14.77
N GLY A 429 -0.76 2.65 14.85
CA GLY A 429 -1.26 1.89 15.99
C GLY A 429 -0.40 0.67 16.31
N ALA A 430 -0.10 -0.11 15.28
CA ALA A 430 0.67 -1.35 15.43
C ALA A 430 2.15 -1.15 15.78
N ASN A 431 2.79 -0.05 15.33
CA ASN A 431 4.23 0.18 15.53
C ASN A 431 4.56 1.07 16.73
N TYR A 432 3.64 1.96 17.17
CA TYR A 432 3.91 2.90 18.26
C TYR A 432 3.24 2.51 19.58
N GLY A 433 2.18 1.69 19.55
CA GLY A 433 1.46 1.27 20.76
C GLY A 433 2.29 0.37 21.68
N CYS A 434 2.14 0.56 22.98
CA CYS A 434 2.77 -0.29 23.99
C CYS A 434 2.33 -1.76 23.84
N GLY A 435 3.29 -2.68 23.82
CA GLY A 435 3.02 -4.12 23.80
C GLY A 435 2.48 -4.67 22.48
N GLN A 436 2.38 -3.84 21.42
CA GLN A 436 1.97 -4.31 20.09
C GLN A 436 3.03 -5.24 19.49
N SER A 437 2.57 -6.26 18.74
CA SER A 437 3.41 -7.36 18.24
C SER A 437 4.50 -6.91 17.26
N ILE A 438 4.25 -5.84 16.52
CA ILE A 438 5.21 -5.28 15.56
C ILE A 438 5.97 -4.04 16.08
N ASN A 439 5.74 -3.64 17.33
CA ASN A 439 6.55 -2.65 18.04
C ASN A 439 7.87 -3.28 18.52
N VAL A 440 8.70 -3.74 17.57
CA VAL A 440 9.96 -4.44 17.85
C VAL A 440 11.05 -3.52 18.40
N GLN A 441 10.96 -2.21 18.17
CA GLN A 441 11.84 -1.20 18.78
C GLN A 441 11.56 -0.99 20.27
N LYS A 442 10.51 -1.62 20.83
CA LYS A 442 10.13 -1.58 22.26
C LYS A 442 9.87 -0.18 22.79
N SER A 443 9.31 0.69 21.96
CA SER A 443 8.82 1.98 22.46
C SER A 443 7.56 1.78 23.30
N CYS A 444 7.44 2.54 24.39
CA CYS A 444 6.24 2.52 25.22
C CYS A 444 6.09 3.89 25.91
N SER A 445 5.04 4.60 25.55
CA SER A 445 4.65 5.88 26.11
C SER A 445 3.15 5.86 26.41
N ASP A 446 2.76 6.21 27.64
CA ASP A 446 1.36 6.28 28.03
C ASP A 446 0.63 7.36 27.23
N ALA A 447 1.29 8.50 26.95
CA ALA A 447 0.74 9.56 26.13
C ALA A 447 0.47 9.10 24.70
N MET A 448 1.43 8.41 24.08
CA MET A 448 1.26 7.82 22.74
C MET A 448 0.09 6.82 22.72
N THR A 449 0.02 5.94 23.72
CA THR A 449 -1.04 4.92 23.84
C THR A 449 -2.42 5.57 23.97
N ASP A 450 -2.56 6.65 24.77
CA ASP A 450 -3.80 7.41 24.91
C ASP A 450 -4.23 8.03 23.58
N ILE A 451 -3.32 8.71 22.87
CA ILE A 451 -3.61 9.33 21.58
C ILE A 451 -4.08 8.27 20.58
N LEU A 452 -3.40 7.14 20.47
CA LEU A 452 -3.74 6.06 19.55
C LEU A 452 -5.12 5.46 19.85
N LEU A 453 -5.45 5.26 21.14
CA LEU A 453 -6.77 4.77 21.53
C LEU A 453 -7.88 5.78 21.17
N ARG A 454 -7.67 7.07 21.43
CA ARG A 454 -8.60 8.14 21.05
C ARG A 454 -8.77 8.20 19.53
N ALA A 455 -7.68 8.10 18.76
CA ALA A 455 -7.71 8.09 17.30
C ALA A 455 -8.44 6.85 16.72
N LYS A 456 -8.33 5.70 17.38
CA LYS A 456 -9.04 4.47 16.99
C LYS A 456 -10.55 4.58 17.27
N THR A 457 -10.94 5.28 18.35
CA THR A 457 -12.37 5.40 18.77
C THR A 457 -13.10 6.60 18.17
N ALA A 458 -12.40 7.62 17.70
CA ALA A 458 -12.99 8.75 16.99
C ALA A 458 -13.56 8.30 15.64
N VAL A 459 -14.82 8.66 15.33
CA VAL A 459 -15.53 8.18 14.13
C VAL A 459 -15.47 9.14 12.95
N THR A 460 -15.11 10.41 13.18
CA THR A 460 -14.98 11.39 12.11
C THR A 460 -13.52 11.52 11.64
N GLN A 461 -13.33 11.72 10.35
CA GLN A 461 -11.99 11.88 9.78
C GLN A 461 -11.26 13.11 10.34
N ASP A 462 -11.98 14.21 10.57
CA ASP A 462 -11.40 15.45 11.11
C ASP A 462 -10.87 15.28 12.54
N GLU A 463 -11.62 14.59 13.42
CA GLU A 463 -11.17 14.27 14.78
C GLU A 463 -9.96 13.35 14.76
N ARG A 464 -9.99 12.31 13.92
CA ARG A 464 -8.85 11.40 13.74
C ARG A 464 -7.62 12.14 13.20
N ALA A 465 -7.78 13.04 12.22
CA ALA A 465 -6.69 13.85 11.67
C ALA A 465 -6.02 14.72 12.73
N ALA A 466 -6.81 15.36 13.62
CA ALA A 466 -6.29 16.14 14.73
C ALA A 466 -5.48 15.27 15.71
N LEU A 467 -5.96 14.08 16.03
CA LEU A 467 -5.28 13.13 16.92
C LEU A 467 -4.00 12.55 16.29
N TYR A 468 -4.01 12.25 14.98
CA TYR A 468 -2.79 11.83 14.29
C TYR A 468 -1.79 12.96 14.11
N ARG A 469 -2.21 14.21 14.10
CA ARG A 469 -1.27 15.35 14.21
C ARG A 469 -0.59 15.36 15.58
N GLU A 470 -1.35 15.24 16.67
CA GLU A 470 -0.82 15.13 18.04
C GLU A 470 0.16 13.95 18.16
N GLN A 471 -0.20 12.80 17.56
CA GLN A 471 0.67 11.61 17.50
C GLN A 471 1.98 11.89 16.76
N GLN A 472 1.92 12.55 15.58
CA GLN A 472 3.12 12.87 14.79
C GLN A 472 4.04 13.85 15.55
N GLU A 473 3.49 14.87 16.21
CA GLU A 473 4.26 15.80 17.03
C GLU A 473 4.98 15.07 18.18
N LEU A 474 4.27 14.22 18.92
CA LEU A 474 4.84 13.40 20.00
C LEU A 474 5.88 12.40 19.46
N SER A 475 5.64 11.79 18.31
CA SER A 475 6.59 10.84 17.72
C SER A 475 7.92 11.47 17.32
N LEU A 476 7.94 12.75 16.96
CA LEU A 476 9.17 13.50 16.68
C LEU A 476 9.89 13.91 17.96
N GLU A 477 9.16 14.16 19.03
CA GLU A 477 9.74 14.46 20.36
C GLU A 477 10.37 13.20 20.98
N GLU A 478 9.66 12.09 21.01
CA GLU A 478 10.13 10.82 21.59
C GLU A 478 11.06 10.05 20.67
N MET A 479 10.94 10.23 19.36
CA MET A 479 11.68 9.58 18.28
C MET A 479 11.79 8.06 18.43
N PRO A 480 10.71 7.32 18.64
CA PRO A 480 10.80 5.87 18.80
C PRO A 480 11.22 5.15 17.51
N ILE A 481 10.97 5.76 16.37
CA ILE A 481 11.30 5.33 15.02
C ILE A 481 11.92 6.53 14.31
N VAL A 482 12.97 6.32 13.52
CA VAL A 482 13.57 7.36 12.66
C VAL A 482 13.03 7.21 11.24
N PRO A 483 12.12 8.10 10.78
CA PRO A 483 11.61 8.07 9.42
C PRO A 483 12.71 8.41 8.41
N LEU A 484 12.74 7.69 7.28
CA LEU A 484 13.77 7.85 6.26
C LEU A 484 13.20 8.36 4.94
N VAL A 485 12.51 7.49 4.21
CA VAL A 485 11.96 7.81 2.88
C VAL A 485 10.66 7.04 2.64
N ASN A 486 9.79 7.60 1.78
CA ASN A 486 8.67 6.89 1.17
C ASN A 486 9.08 6.47 -0.24
N SER A 487 9.07 5.16 -0.54
CA SER A 487 9.42 4.71 -1.90
C SER A 487 8.18 4.72 -2.80
N TYR A 488 8.41 4.99 -4.09
CA TYR A 488 7.35 4.82 -5.06
C TYR A 488 7.06 3.33 -5.30
N ILE A 489 5.80 3.01 -5.59
CA ILE A 489 5.38 1.75 -6.17
C ILE A 489 5.65 1.86 -7.67
N LEU A 490 6.59 1.07 -8.15
CA LEU A 490 7.05 1.12 -9.54
C LEU A 490 6.37 0.02 -10.33
N THR A 491 5.41 0.40 -11.15
CA THR A 491 4.65 -0.51 -12.02
C THR A 491 5.09 -0.35 -13.47
N ALA A 492 5.33 -1.45 -14.15
CA ALA A 492 5.52 -1.46 -15.60
C ALA A 492 4.57 -2.47 -16.25
N HIS A 493 4.03 -2.11 -17.40
CA HIS A 493 3.18 -2.98 -18.18
C HIS A 493 3.33 -2.74 -19.69
N SER A 494 2.85 -3.67 -20.51
CA SER A 494 2.74 -3.46 -21.94
C SER A 494 1.96 -2.17 -22.23
N ASP A 495 2.40 -1.37 -23.20
CA ASP A 495 1.69 -0.18 -23.66
C ASP A 495 0.30 -0.49 -24.26
N LYS A 496 0.09 -1.75 -24.65
CA LYS A 496 -1.23 -2.27 -25.08
C LYS A 496 -2.19 -2.53 -23.93
N LEU A 497 -1.72 -2.61 -22.68
CA LEU A 497 -2.59 -2.78 -21.51
C LEU A 497 -3.21 -1.45 -21.11
N GLN A 498 -4.52 -1.39 -21.19
CA GLN A 498 -5.33 -0.22 -20.86
C GLN A 498 -6.20 -0.51 -19.62
N GLY A 499 -6.80 0.51 -19.03
CA GLY A 499 -7.79 0.40 -17.95
C GLY A 499 -7.21 0.12 -16.56
N TYR A 500 -5.99 -0.41 -16.44
CA TYR A 500 -5.33 -0.58 -15.15
C TYR A 500 -5.00 0.77 -14.51
N GLN A 501 -5.24 0.89 -13.21
CA GLN A 501 -4.84 2.03 -12.40
C GLN A 501 -3.98 1.56 -11.21
N PRO A 502 -2.75 2.08 -11.04
CA PRO A 502 -1.94 1.74 -9.88
C PRO A 502 -2.59 2.24 -8.58
N MET A 503 -2.52 1.44 -7.53
CA MET A 503 -3.12 1.74 -6.23
C MET A 503 -2.05 2.14 -5.21
N ARG A 504 -2.35 3.12 -4.35
CA ARG A 504 -1.44 3.58 -3.27
C ARG A 504 -1.11 2.49 -2.26
N THR A 505 -2.02 1.53 -2.07
CA THR A 505 -1.79 0.35 -1.24
C THR A 505 -0.83 -0.67 -1.86
N GLY A 506 -0.53 -0.56 -3.15
CA GLY A 506 0.24 -1.55 -3.90
C GLY A 506 -0.55 -2.81 -4.27
N PHE A 507 -1.83 -2.87 -3.93
CA PHE A 507 -2.74 -3.93 -4.35
C PHE A 507 -3.12 -3.82 -5.82
N LEU A 508 -3.73 -4.86 -6.36
CA LEU A 508 -3.99 -5.02 -7.78
C LEU A 508 -5.49 -5.22 -8.10
N LYS A 509 -6.38 -4.75 -7.24
CA LYS A 509 -7.84 -4.91 -7.43
C LYS A 509 -8.35 -4.28 -8.74
N THR A 510 -7.65 -3.27 -9.27
CA THR A 510 -7.96 -2.62 -10.54
C THR A 510 -7.63 -3.48 -11.77
N LEU A 511 -7.01 -4.66 -11.62
CA LEU A 511 -6.78 -5.59 -12.75
C LEU A 511 -8.08 -6.07 -13.39
N LYS A 512 -9.20 -6.09 -12.67
CA LYS A 512 -10.52 -6.37 -13.24
C LYS A 512 -10.93 -5.39 -14.34
N ASP A 513 -10.35 -4.19 -14.33
CA ASP A 513 -10.61 -3.11 -15.29
C ASP A 513 -9.61 -3.12 -16.47
N ALA A 514 -8.60 -3.97 -16.41
CA ALA A 514 -7.54 -4.06 -17.41
C ALA A 514 -8.02 -4.79 -18.67
N TRP A 515 -7.61 -4.27 -19.84
CA TRP A 515 -7.91 -4.85 -21.14
C TRP A 515 -6.79 -4.57 -22.15
N PHE A 516 -6.69 -5.37 -23.21
CA PHE A 516 -5.66 -5.19 -24.23
C PHE A 516 -6.21 -4.50 -25.46
N GLU A 517 -5.54 -3.43 -25.89
CA GLU A 517 -5.75 -2.83 -27.20
C GLU A 517 -5.26 -3.80 -28.28
N GLN A 518 -6.12 -4.06 -29.31
CA GLN A 518 -5.86 -4.99 -30.41
C GLN A 518 -4.95 -4.40 -31.50
#